data_713933dba622525fc25508acef528fe4
#
_entry.id   713933dba622525fc25508acef528fe4
#
_cell.length_a   1.000
_cell.length_b   1.000
_cell.length_c   1.000
_cell.angle_alpha   90.00
_cell.angle_beta   90.00
_cell.angle_gamma   90.00
#
_symmetry.space_group_name_H-M   'P 1'
#
loop_
_entity.id
_entity.type
_entity.pdbx_description
1 polymer ?
#
loop_
_entity_poly.entity_id
_entity_poly.type
_entity_poly.pdbx_seq_one_letter_code
_entity_poly.pdbx_strand_id
1 'polypeptide(L)'
;MDTRLIPNLIDVSLCLVALFISVRSFDVYAQFRQLRLFILGLSMVLVSLSAAADFTASYVRVITLNTDWFLCIGQAVGFLFILLSLLRNSEGYLRTLMRLNIAAFPLLLLLLFLSPVLPAIPTIEVRALLDGSRCFICFMIFFAYFAAFTSKPTRFSLLMSASFFLLSAGYLMTLEQSFAPTISQYLFNDLGDITGVIGLVALVTAVSWE
;
A
#
# COMPACT_ATOMS: atom_id res chain seq x y z
N MET A 1 -7.57 12.30 -26.03
CA MET A 1 -6.52 11.79 -25.13
C MET A 1 -7.24 10.91 -24.11
N ASP A 2 -6.91 9.62 -24.05
CA ASP A 2 -7.60 8.72 -23.10
C ASP A 2 -7.31 9.15 -21.66
N THR A 3 -8.32 9.70 -21.01
CA THR A 3 -8.24 10.20 -19.61
C THR A 3 -7.90 9.10 -18.59
N ARG A 4 -7.76 7.84 -19.04
CA ARG A 4 -7.43 6.67 -18.21
C ARG A 4 -5.99 6.18 -18.34
N LEU A 5 -5.16 6.79 -19.19
CA LEU A 5 -3.77 6.36 -19.39
C LEU A 5 -2.92 6.61 -18.11
N ILE A 6 -3.12 7.75 -17.47
CA ILE A 6 -2.34 8.12 -16.27
C ILE A 6 -2.66 7.21 -15.08
N PRO A 7 -3.93 7.00 -14.67
CA PRO A 7 -4.26 6.08 -13.59
C PRO A 7 -3.73 4.66 -13.83
N ASN A 8 -3.92 4.12 -15.02
CA ASN A 8 -3.45 2.76 -15.35
C ASN A 8 -1.92 2.63 -15.26
N LEU A 9 -1.17 3.66 -15.65
CA LEU A 9 0.29 3.66 -15.57
C LEU A 9 0.77 3.67 -14.12
N ILE A 10 0.02 4.32 -13.25
CA ILE A 10 0.28 4.38 -11.82
C ILE A 10 0.04 3.05 -11.14
N ASP A 11 -1.08 2.37 -11.45
CA ASP A 11 -1.37 1.03 -10.92
C ASP A 11 -0.31 0.02 -11.33
N VAL A 12 0.13 0.06 -12.59
CA VAL A 12 1.23 -0.79 -13.07
C VAL A 12 2.53 -0.46 -12.34
N SER A 13 2.85 0.81 -12.15
CA SER A 13 4.05 1.24 -11.43
C SER A 13 4.00 0.77 -9.98
N LEU A 14 2.86 0.95 -9.30
CA LEU A 14 2.64 0.48 -7.93
C LEU A 14 2.76 -1.04 -7.83
N CYS A 15 2.17 -1.77 -8.77
CA CYS A 15 2.26 -3.23 -8.85
C CYS A 15 3.72 -3.68 -8.97
N LEU A 16 4.47 -3.13 -9.94
CA LEU A 16 5.86 -3.52 -10.20
C LEU A 16 6.78 -3.17 -9.04
N VAL A 17 6.64 -1.97 -8.47
CA VAL A 17 7.44 -1.53 -7.34
C VAL A 17 7.17 -2.38 -6.09
N ALA A 18 5.90 -2.60 -5.76
CA ALA A 18 5.55 -3.43 -4.61
C ALA A 18 6.02 -4.88 -4.80
N LEU A 19 5.93 -5.43 -6.02
CA LEU A 19 6.45 -6.75 -6.35
C LEU A 19 7.97 -6.81 -6.18
N PHE A 20 8.69 -5.82 -6.68
CA PHE A 20 10.15 -5.74 -6.54
C PHE A 20 10.57 -5.72 -5.06
N ILE A 21 9.92 -4.86 -4.26
CA ILE A 21 10.19 -4.78 -2.81
C ILE A 21 9.89 -6.12 -2.14
N SER A 22 8.80 -6.78 -2.52
CA SER A 22 8.43 -8.09 -1.99
C SER A 22 9.50 -9.14 -2.27
N VAL A 23 9.92 -9.29 -3.53
CA VAL A 23 10.95 -10.25 -3.95
C VAL A 23 12.25 -9.97 -3.19
N ARG A 24 12.70 -8.72 -3.16
CA ARG A 24 13.92 -8.34 -2.46
C ARG A 24 13.83 -8.63 -0.96
N SER A 25 12.69 -8.33 -0.34
CA SER A 25 12.48 -8.62 1.10
C SER A 25 12.52 -10.12 1.41
N PHE A 26 12.01 -10.96 0.52
CA PHE A 26 12.10 -12.42 0.68
C PHE A 26 13.52 -12.93 0.47
N ASP A 27 14.28 -12.39 -0.49
CA ASP A 27 15.68 -12.74 -0.69
C ASP A 27 16.52 -12.43 0.56
N VAL A 28 16.37 -11.21 1.09
CA VAL A 28 17.07 -10.81 2.31
C VAL A 28 16.59 -11.62 3.52
N TYR A 29 15.29 -11.93 3.61
CA TYR A 29 14.78 -12.84 4.63
C TYR A 29 15.40 -14.24 4.53
N ALA A 30 15.57 -14.79 3.34
CA ALA A 30 16.18 -16.10 3.16
C ALA A 30 17.64 -16.14 3.68
N GLN A 31 18.37 -15.03 3.55
CA GLN A 31 19.74 -14.88 4.02
C GLN A 31 19.84 -14.64 5.54
N PHE A 32 19.06 -13.70 6.06
CA PHE A 32 19.21 -13.22 7.44
C PHE A 32 18.15 -13.73 8.42
N ARG A 33 17.09 -14.38 7.94
CA ARG A 33 15.98 -14.95 8.74
C ARG A 33 15.26 -13.93 9.63
N GLN A 34 15.30 -12.65 9.27
CA GLN A 34 14.61 -11.60 10.00
C GLN A 34 13.10 -11.62 9.69
N LEU A 35 12.28 -11.96 10.68
CA LEU A 35 10.82 -12.08 10.53
C LEU A 35 10.14 -10.80 10.02
N ARG A 36 10.69 -9.63 10.32
CA ARG A 36 10.18 -8.35 9.82
C ARG A 36 10.23 -8.25 8.30
N LEU A 37 11.30 -8.75 7.68
CA LEU A 37 11.46 -8.76 6.23
C LEU A 37 10.44 -9.68 5.57
N PHE A 38 10.11 -10.82 6.20
CA PHE A 38 9.04 -11.69 5.71
C PHE A 38 7.68 -10.99 5.76
N ILE A 39 7.36 -10.32 6.89
CA ILE A 39 6.10 -9.56 7.03
C ILE A 39 6.04 -8.44 6.00
N LEU A 40 7.13 -7.70 5.81
CA LEU A 40 7.22 -6.65 4.79
C LEU A 40 7.00 -7.23 3.39
N GLY A 41 7.70 -8.30 3.05
CA GLY A 41 7.57 -8.96 1.75
C GLY A 41 6.14 -9.40 1.47
N LEU A 42 5.50 -10.12 2.41
CA LEU A 42 4.13 -10.59 2.23
C LEU A 42 3.11 -9.44 2.17
N SER A 43 3.32 -8.38 2.97
CA SER A 43 2.48 -7.18 2.91
C SER A 43 2.59 -6.46 1.56
N MET A 44 3.79 -6.42 0.98
CA MET A 44 4.00 -5.83 -0.36
C MET A 44 3.43 -6.71 -1.47
N VAL A 45 3.36 -8.05 -1.30
CA VAL A 45 2.58 -8.92 -2.23
C VAL A 45 1.11 -8.51 -2.24
N LEU A 46 0.51 -8.25 -1.06
CA LEU A 46 -0.89 -7.82 -0.98
C LEU A 46 -1.11 -6.48 -1.69
N VAL A 47 -0.21 -5.52 -1.50
CA VAL A 47 -0.27 -4.21 -2.18
C VAL A 47 -0.12 -4.39 -3.70
N SER A 48 0.84 -5.22 -4.15
CA SER A 48 1.03 -5.51 -5.58
C SER A 48 -0.19 -6.20 -6.19
N LEU A 49 -0.75 -7.19 -5.50
CA LEU A 49 -1.92 -7.93 -5.98
C LEU A 49 -3.16 -7.04 -6.06
N SER A 50 -3.34 -6.11 -5.10
CA SER A 50 -4.46 -5.17 -5.12
C SER A 50 -4.35 -4.20 -6.30
N ALA A 51 -3.16 -3.68 -6.59
CA ALA A 51 -2.93 -2.83 -7.76
C ALA A 51 -3.09 -3.59 -9.09
N ALA A 52 -2.62 -4.84 -9.16
CA ALA A 52 -2.80 -5.69 -10.33
C ALA A 52 -4.28 -6.01 -10.60
N ALA A 53 -5.06 -6.24 -9.54
CA ALA A 53 -6.49 -6.49 -9.65
C ALA A 53 -7.25 -5.27 -10.17
N ASP A 54 -6.90 -4.07 -9.70
CA ASP A 54 -7.52 -2.83 -10.16
C ASP A 54 -7.18 -2.52 -11.60
N PHE A 55 -5.92 -2.67 -11.98
CA PHE A 55 -5.48 -2.57 -13.37
C PHE A 55 -6.24 -3.54 -14.29
N THR A 56 -6.36 -4.82 -13.90
CA THR A 56 -7.08 -5.81 -14.71
C THR A 56 -8.57 -5.51 -14.82
N ALA A 57 -9.21 -5.04 -13.74
CA ALA A 57 -10.61 -4.62 -13.75
C ALA A 57 -10.85 -3.44 -14.72
N SER A 58 -9.91 -2.51 -14.78
CA SER A 58 -9.96 -1.36 -15.69
C SER A 58 -9.81 -1.74 -17.17
N TYR A 59 -9.04 -2.80 -17.45
CA TYR A 59 -8.72 -3.24 -18.83
C TYR A 59 -9.69 -4.29 -19.36
N VAL A 60 -10.13 -5.24 -18.52
CA VAL A 60 -10.99 -6.36 -18.92
C VAL A 60 -12.45 -5.97 -18.74
N ARG A 61 -13.00 -5.26 -19.73
CA ARG A 61 -14.41 -4.82 -19.75
C ARG A 61 -15.46 -5.95 -19.80
N VAL A 62 -15.02 -7.21 -19.94
CA VAL A 62 -15.91 -8.38 -20.08
C VAL A 62 -16.52 -8.82 -18.74
N ILE A 63 -15.85 -8.56 -17.64
CA ILE A 63 -16.30 -8.92 -16.30
C ILE A 63 -16.33 -7.62 -15.47
N THR A 64 -17.50 -7.25 -14.97
CA THR A 64 -17.64 -6.13 -14.02
C THR A 64 -17.07 -6.54 -12.66
N LEU A 65 -15.74 -6.47 -12.54
CA LEU A 65 -15.05 -6.70 -11.27
C LEU A 65 -15.10 -5.43 -10.44
N ASN A 66 -15.74 -5.48 -9.29
CA ASN A 66 -15.69 -4.40 -8.32
C ASN A 66 -14.50 -4.62 -7.39
N THR A 67 -13.31 -4.21 -7.83
CA THR A 67 -12.06 -4.38 -7.11
C THR A 67 -11.82 -3.35 -6.02
N ASP A 68 -12.64 -2.31 -5.92
CA ASP A 68 -12.49 -1.20 -4.95
C ASP A 68 -12.34 -1.70 -3.50
N TRP A 69 -13.17 -2.67 -3.09
CA TRP A 69 -13.10 -3.27 -1.76
C TRP A 69 -11.77 -3.97 -1.51
N PHE A 70 -11.36 -4.78 -2.47
CA PHE A 70 -10.09 -5.51 -2.38
C PHE A 70 -8.89 -4.57 -2.37
N LEU A 71 -8.91 -3.54 -3.22
CA LEU A 71 -7.87 -2.52 -3.28
C LEU A 71 -7.74 -1.81 -1.92
N CYS A 72 -8.83 -1.25 -1.42
CA CYS A 72 -8.81 -0.46 -0.19
C CYS A 72 -8.45 -1.31 1.04
N ILE A 73 -9.10 -2.46 1.21
CA ILE A 73 -8.86 -3.34 2.37
C ILE A 73 -7.49 -4.01 2.27
N GLY A 74 -7.11 -4.50 1.09
CA GLY A 74 -5.84 -5.18 0.87
C GLY A 74 -4.64 -4.27 1.17
N GLN A 75 -4.66 -3.03 0.69
CA GLN A 75 -3.62 -2.05 0.98
C GLN A 75 -3.61 -1.66 2.47
N ALA A 76 -4.78 -1.37 3.07
CA ALA A 76 -4.87 -1.02 4.47
C ALA A 76 -4.32 -2.13 5.38
N VAL A 77 -4.69 -3.38 5.12
CA VAL A 77 -4.21 -4.56 5.86
C VAL A 77 -2.71 -4.76 5.66
N GLY A 78 -2.21 -4.63 4.42
CA GLY A 78 -0.78 -4.72 4.13
C GLY A 78 0.02 -3.69 4.91
N PHE A 79 -0.35 -2.42 4.85
CA PHE A 79 0.33 -1.36 5.61
C PHE A 79 0.18 -1.53 7.12
N LEU A 80 -0.98 -2.01 7.60
CA LEU A 80 -1.19 -2.30 9.01
C LEU A 80 -0.21 -3.37 9.53
N PHE A 81 0.04 -4.45 8.79
CA PHE A 81 1.02 -5.46 9.18
C PHE A 81 2.44 -4.89 9.22
N ILE A 82 2.80 -3.99 8.30
CA ILE A 82 4.08 -3.28 8.33
C ILE A 82 4.16 -2.44 9.61
N LEU A 83 3.14 -1.62 9.90
CA LEU A 83 3.09 -0.81 11.11
C LEU A 83 3.24 -1.66 12.38
N LEU A 84 2.44 -2.71 12.50
CA LEU A 84 2.47 -3.60 13.66
C LEU A 84 3.84 -4.27 13.84
N SER A 85 4.54 -4.59 12.75
CA SER A 85 5.90 -5.16 12.82
C SER A 85 6.93 -4.19 13.38
N LEU A 86 6.68 -2.88 13.28
CA LEU A 86 7.57 -1.83 13.80
C LEU A 86 7.35 -1.54 15.28
N LEU A 87 6.12 -1.73 15.79
CA LEU A 87 5.76 -1.34 17.16
C LEU A 87 6.46 -2.18 18.23
N ARG A 88 6.75 -3.44 17.97
CA ARG A 88 7.33 -4.34 18.97
C ARG A 88 8.39 -5.26 18.39
N ASN A 89 9.52 -5.40 19.12
CA ASN A 89 10.67 -6.21 18.70
C ASN A 89 10.78 -7.55 19.45
N SER A 90 9.65 -8.15 19.84
CA SER A 90 9.64 -9.47 20.49
C SER A 90 9.48 -10.56 19.41
N GLU A 91 10.36 -11.57 19.42
CA GLU A 91 10.25 -12.68 18.45
C GLU A 91 8.91 -13.42 18.51
N GLY A 92 8.38 -13.65 19.71
CA GLY A 92 7.07 -14.29 19.88
C GLY A 92 5.95 -13.49 19.23
N TYR A 93 5.96 -12.16 19.40
CA TYR A 93 5.02 -11.26 18.77
C TYR A 93 5.15 -11.28 17.23
N LEU A 94 6.36 -11.18 16.70
CA LEU A 94 6.60 -11.20 15.26
C LEU A 94 6.20 -12.53 14.62
N ARG A 95 6.40 -13.67 15.30
CA ARG A 95 5.92 -14.98 14.83
C ARG A 95 4.39 -15.05 14.78
N THR A 96 3.72 -14.50 15.80
CA THR A 96 2.25 -14.42 15.79
C THR A 96 1.76 -13.51 14.67
N LEU A 97 2.38 -12.34 14.50
CA LEU A 97 2.04 -11.40 13.45
C LEU A 97 2.25 -12.01 12.04
N MET A 98 3.34 -12.75 11.85
CA MET A 98 3.60 -13.50 10.61
C MET A 98 2.48 -14.51 10.33
N ARG A 99 2.06 -15.29 11.33
CA ARG A 99 0.95 -16.25 11.17
C ARG A 99 -0.36 -15.56 10.83
N LEU A 100 -0.66 -14.43 11.46
CA LEU A 100 -1.84 -13.63 11.15
C LEU A 100 -1.79 -13.06 9.72
N ASN A 101 -0.63 -12.58 9.28
CA ASN A 101 -0.45 -12.08 7.91
C ASN A 101 -0.65 -13.21 6.89
N ILE A 102 -0.10 -14.41 7.14
CA ILE A 102 -0.32 -15.60 6.30
C ILE A 102 -1.80 -15.99 6.29
N ALA A 103 -2.50 -15.91 7.42
CA ALA A 103 -3.94 -16.23 7.49
C ALA A 103 -4.81 -15.15 6.82
N ALA A 104 -4.41 -13.87 6.86
CA ALA A 104 -5.11 -12.79 6.19
C ALA A 104 -5.04 -12.90 4.65
N PHE A 105 -3.95 -13.47 4.13
CA PHE A 105 -3.73 -13.60 2.68
C PHE A 105 -4.87 -14.37 1.96
N PRO A 106 -5.24 -15.61 2.35
CA PRO A 106 -6.36 -16.32 1.71
C PRO A 106 -7.71 -15.64 1.92
N LEU A 107 -7.92 -14.93 3.04
CA LEU A 107 -9.15 -14.17 3.26
C LEU A 107 -9.26 -13.00 2.28
N LEU A 108 -8.16 -12.30 2.01
CA LEU A 108 -8.13 -11.23 1.02
C LEU A 108 -8.25 -11.78 -0.42
N LEU A 109 -7.67 -12.94 -0.72
CA LEU A 109 -7.92 -13.61 -2.00
C LEU A 109 -9.40 -13.99 -2.15
N LEU A 110 -10.04 -14.49 -1.10
CA LEU A 110 -11.48 -14.75 -1.12
C LEU A 110 -12.27 -13.48 -1.43
N LEU A 111 -11.91 -12.34 -0.86
CA LEU A 111 -12.53 -11.06 -1.16
C LEU A 111 -12.38 -10.67 -2.64
N LEU A 112 -11.20 -10.96 -3.24
CA LEU A 112 -10.96 -10.76 -4.67
C LEU A 112 -11.87 -11.67 -5.51
N PHE A 113 -12.00 -12.95 -5.16
CA PHE A 113 -12.91 -13.87 -5.87
C PHE A 113 -14.38 -13.50 -5.74
N LEU A 114 -14.77 -12.87 -4.64
CA LEU A 114 -16.13 -12.37 -4.42
C LEU A 114 -16.39 -11.02 -5.11
N SER A 115 -15.37 -10.36 -5.64
CA SER A 115 -15.47 -9.02 -6.23
C SER A 115 -16.57 -8.87 -7.30
N PRO A 116 -16.91 -9.88 -8.13
CA PRO A 116 -18.03 -9.76 -9.10
C PRO A 116 -19.40 -9.65 -8.45
N VAL A 117 -19.55 -10.12 -7.20
CA VAL A 117 -20.83 -10.17 -6.46
C VAL A 117 -20.95 -9.02 -5.46
N LEU A 118 -19.82 -8.39 -5.13
CA LEU A 118 -19.80 -7.30 -4.16
C LEU A 118 -20.44 -6.03 -4.73
N PRO A 119 -21.31 -5.36 -3.94
CA PRO A 119 -21.87 -4.06 -4.33
C PRO A 119 -20.75 -3.01 -4.41
N ALA A 120 -20.98 -1.97 -5.22
CA ALA A 120 -20.12 -0.79 -5.19
C ALA A 120 -20.09 -0.20 -3.77
N ILE A 121 -19.01 0.50 -3.43
CA ILE A 121 -18.89 1.16 -2.11
C ILE A 121 -20.09 2.11 -1.94
N PRO A 122 -20.95 1.90 -0.92
CA PRO A 122 -22.29 2.45 -0.92
C PRO A 122 -22.34 3.96 -0.68
N THR A 123 -21.40 4.50 0.07
CA THR A 123 -21.42 5.92 0.43
C THR A 123 -20.03 6.55 0.38
N ILE A 124 -20.03 7.86 0.17
CA ILE A 124 -18.81 8.68 0.20
C ILE A 124 -18.08 8.56 1.55
N GLU A 125 -18.84 8.45 2.66
CA GLU A 125 -18.23 8.33 3.98
C GLU A 125 -17.45 7.02 4.16
N VAL A 126 -17.98 5.90 3.65
CA VAL A 126 -17.28 4.61 3.70
C VAL A 126 -16.00 4.66 2.88
N ARG A 127 -16.04 5.25 1.69
CA ARG A 127 -14.86 5.46 0.85
C ARG A 127 -13.83 6.33 1.57
N ALA A 128 -14.25 7.46 2.11
CA ALA A 128 -13.40 8.37 2.86
C ALA A 128 -12.77 7.71 4.10
N LEU A 129 -13.53 6.84 4.80
CA LEU A 129 -13.00 6.08 5.93
C LEU A 129 -11.90 5.09 5.50
N LEU A 130 -12.11 4.40 4.38
CA LEU A 130 -11.13 3.45 3.84
C LEU A 130 -9.85 4.17 3.35
N ASP A 131 -9.99 5.27 2.62
CA ASP A 131 -8.87 6.08 2.14
C ASP A 131 -8.15 6.75 3.30
N GLY A 132 -8.90 7.31 4.25
CA GLY A 132 -8.38 7.91 5.48
C GLY A 132 -7.62 6.91 6.35
N SER A 133 -8.07 5.65 6.41
CA SER A 133 -7.35 4.60 7.16
C SER A 133 -5.98 4.31 6.55
N ARG A 134 -5.85 4.24 5.22
CA ARG A 134 -4.57 4.08 4.52
C ARG A 134 -3.63 5.26 4.77
N CYS A 135 -4.16 6.49 4.64
CA CYS A 135 -3.42 7.71 4.96
C CYS A 135 -2.89 7.67 6.39
N PHE A 136 -3.75 7.38 7.36
CA PHE A 136 -3.38 7.34 8.78
C PHE A 136 -2.33 6.27 9.08
N ILE A 137 -2.49 5.06 8.54
CA ILE A 137 -1.52 3.97 8.75
C ILE A 137 -0.16 4.33 8.17
N CYS A 138 -0.09 4.86 6.94
CA CYS A 138 1.15 5.32 6.33
C CYS A 138 1.81 6.45 7.14
N PHE A 139 1.01 7.37 7.68
CA PHE A 139 1.50 8.43 8.54
C PHE A 139 2.11 7.91 9.84
N MET A 140 1.49 6.90 10.45
CA MET A 140 2.05 6.24 11.64
C MET A 140 3.34 5.48 11.33
N ILE A 141 3.45 4.85 10.16
CA ILE A 141 4.70 4.21 9.70
C ILE A 141 5.79 5.26 9.50
N PHE A 142 5.45 6.40 8.89
CA PHE A 142 6.37 7.55 8.78
C PHE A 142 6.95 7.92 10.15
N PHE A 143 6.13 8.13 11.17
CA PHE A 143 6.61 8.48 12.51
C PHE A 143 7.49 7.39 13.12
N ALA A 144 7.16 6.11 12.93
CA ALA A 144 7.98 5.01 13.43
C ALA A 144 9.39 5.02 12.82
N TYR A 145 9.51 5.22 11.50
CA TYR A 145 10.82 5.33 10.84
C TYR A 145 11.53 6.65 11.14
N PHE A 146 10.79 7.74 11.30
CA PHE A 146 11.36 9.02 11.71
C PHE A 146 11.95 8.96 13.12
N ALA A 147 11.26 8.33 14.06
CA ALA A 147 11.77 8.07 15.40
C ALA A 147 13.00 7.15 15.40
N ALA A 148 13.02 6.14 14.52
CA ALA A 148 14.18 5.30 14.33
C ALA A 148 15.37 6.10 13.76
N PHE A 149 15.12 7.01 12.80
CA PHE A 149 16.13 7.90 12.23
C PHE A 149 16.71 8.85 13.26
N THR A 150 15.89 9.47 14.12
CA THR A 150 16.38 10.38 15.19
C THR A 150 17.21 9.64 16.22
N SER A 151 16.94 8.35 16.47
CA SER A 151 17.70 7.52 17.42
C SER A 151 19.03 7.02 16.85
N LYS A 152 19.01 6.58 15.58
CA LYS A 152 20.17 6.12 14.81
C LYS A 152 20.00 6.60 13.36
N PRO A 153 20.68 7.69 12.98
CA PRO A 153 20.55 8.23 11.64
C PRO A 153 21.16 7.27 10.61
N THR A 154 20.30 6.57 9.87
CA THR A 154 20.67 5.72 8.73
C THR A 154 19.97 6.23 7.47
N ARG A 155 20.63 6.07 6.31
CA ARG A 155 20.01 6.44 5.01
C ARG A 155 18.72 5.66 4.78
N PHE A 156 18.70 4.40 5.18
CA PHE A 156 17.52 3.55 5.08
C PHE A 156 16.33 4.13 5.86
N SER A 157 16.50 4.43 7.15
CA SER A 157 15.40 4.97 7.97
C SER A 157 14.90 6.34 7.46
N LEU A 158 15.80 7.18 6.92
CA LEU A 158 15.43 8.45 6.31
C LEU A 158 14.59 8.24 5.04
N LEU A 159 15.06 7.38 4.12
CA LEU A 159 14.34 7.10 2.88
C LEU A 159 13.00 6.42 3.13
N MET A 160 12.93 5.47 4.06
CA MET A 160 11.67 4.84 4.47
C MET A 160 10.69 5.86 5.07
N SER A 161 11.18 6.74 5.94
CA SER A 161 10.39 7.83 6.50
C SER A 161 9.85 8.74 5.39
N ALA A 162 10.70 9.23 4.49
CA ALA A 162 10.30 10.09 3.38
C ALA A 162 9.28 9.40 2.46
N SER A 163 9.48 8.11 2.17
CA SER A 163 8.56 7.33 1.33
C SER A 163 7.17 7.22 1.92
N PHE A 164 7.05 6.86 3.20
CA PHE A 164 5.75 6.74 3.86
C PHE A 164 5.08 8.08 4.11
N PHE A 165 5.85 9.16 4.28
CA PHE A 165 5.31 10.52 4.29
C PHE A 165 4.66 10.88 2.95
N LEU A 166 5.36 10.63 1.84
CA LEU A 166 4.84 10.90 0.50
C LEU A 166 3.61 10.02 0.17
N LEU A 167 3.64 8.74 0.53
CA LEU A 167 2.47 7.87 0.39
C LEU A 167 1.27 8.38 1.21
N SER A 168 1.50 8.79 2.45
CA SER A 168 0.45 9.38 3.28
C SER A 168 -0.13 10.65 2.67
N ALA A 169 0.74 11.54 2.15
CA ALA A 169 0.31 12.77 1.48
C ALA A 169 -0.50 12.45 0.20
N GLY A 170 -0.09 11.44 -0.58
CA GLY A 170 -0.84 10.98 -1.74
C GLY A 170 -2.24 10.51 -1.37
N TYR A 171 -2.37 9.64 -0.35
CA TYR A 171 -3.69 9.19 0.13
C TYR A 171 -4.53 10.31 0.74
N LEU A 172 -3.91 11.32 1.36
CA LEU A 172 -4.62 12.49 1.85
C LEU A 172 -5.24 13.30 0.71
N MET A 173 -4.50 13.48 -0.39
CA MET A 173 -5.01 14.17 -1.58
C MET A 173 -6.17 13.38 -2.23
N THR A 174 -6.07 12.06 -2.28
CA THR A 174 -7.17 11.20 -2.75
C THR A 174 -8.39 11.30 -1.84
N LEU A 175 -8.19 11.42 -0.52
CA LEU A 175 -9.28 11.63 0.43
C LEU A 175 -9.97 12.98 0.20
N GLU A 176 -9.21 14.07 0.00
CA GLU A 176 -9.76 15.40 -0.26
C GLU A 176 -10.57 15.43 -1.56
N GLN A 177 -10.23 14.63 -2.56
CA GLN A 177 -11.01 14.49 -3.78
C GLN A 177 -12.47 14.13 -3.50
N SER A 178 -12.74 13.32 -2.48
CA SER A 178 -14.10 12.91 -2.11
C SER A 178 -14.98 14.08 -1.62
N PHE A 179 -14.38 15.17 -1.18
CA PHE A 179 -15.06 16.34 -0.61
C PHE A 179 -14.93 17.60 -1.49
N ALA A 180 -14.05 17.60 -2.48
CA ALA A 180 -13.76 18.76 -3.31
C ALA A 180 -14.81 18.97 -4.42
N PRO A 181 -15.07 20.22 -4.86
CA PRO A 181 -15.92 20.47 -6.03
C PRO A 181 -15.28 19.92 -7.31
N THR A 182 -16.12 19.52 -8.26
CA THR A 182 -15.78 18.71 -9.46
C THR A 182 -14.58 19.21 -10.28
N ILE A 183 -14.29 20.50 -10.31
CA ILE A 183 -13.18 21.07 -11.10
C ILE A 183 -11.81 20.77 -10.46
N SER A 184 -11.74 20.74 -9.13
CA SER A 184 -10.50 20.45 -8.40
C SER A 184 -10.25 18.94 -8.18
N GLN A 185 -11.27 18.09 -8.38
CA GLN A 185 -11.16 16.64 -8.18
C GLN A 185 -10.06 16.01 -9.04
N TYR A 186 -9.98 16.36 -10.31
CA TYR A 186 -8.98 15.82 -11.22
C TYR A 186 -7.55 16.22 -10.81
N LEU A 187 -7.36 17.47 -10.39
CA LEU A 187 -6.06 17.96 -9.94
C LEU A 187 -5.59 17.26 -8.65
N PHE A 188 -6.48 17.07 -7.69
CA PHE A 188 -6.14 16.37 -6.44
C PHE A 188 -5.82 14.89 -6.67
N ASN A 189 -6.55 14.25 -7.59
CA ASN A 189 -6.25 12.86 -7.96
C ASN A 189 -4.87 12.75 -8.61
N ASP A 190 -4.62 13.53 -9.66
CA ASP A 190 -3.34 13.47 -10.39
C ASP A 190 -2.15 13.82 -9.49
N LEU A 191 -2.30 14.82 -8.59
CA LEU A 191 -1.26 15.18 -7.62
C LEU A 191 -1.06 14.07 -6.57
N GLY A 192 -2.14 13.46 -6.10
CA GLY A 192 -2.09 12.35 -5.15
C GLY A 192 -1.33 11.16 -5.74
N ASP A 193 -1.65 10.82 -6.97
CA ASP A 193 -1.05 9.73 -7.73
C ASP A 193 0.44 9.99 -7.99
N ILE A 194 0.82 11.18 -8.47
CA ILE A 194 2.22 11.57 -8.70
C ILE A 194 3.01 11.49 -7.38
N THR A 195 2.44 12.01 -6.30
CA THR A 195 3.07 11.99 -4.98
C THR A 195 3.26 10.56 -4.48
N GLY A 196 2.27 9.69 -4.71
CA GLY A 196 2.34 8.26 -4.43
C GLY A 196 3.47 7.56 -5.19
N VAL A 197 3.59 7.81 -6.50
CA VAL A 197 4.66 7.25 -7.34
C VAL A 197 6.04 7.71 -6.85
N ILE A 198 6.21 8.98 -6.51
CA ILE A 198 7.49 9.49 -5.96
C ILE A 198 7.80 8.77 -4.64
N GLY A 199 6.80 8.59 -3.77
CA GLY A 199 6.93 7.83 -2.53
C GLY A 199 7.37 6.38 -2.76
N LEU A 200 6.82 5.71 -3.77
CA LEU A 200 7.19 4.35 -4.15
C LEU A 200 8.62 4.27 -4.70
N VAL A 201 9.04 5.20 -5.54
CA VAL A 201 10.41 5.27 -6.04
C VAL A 201 11.40 5.47 -4.90
N ALA A 202 11.07 6.32 -3.93
CA ALA A 202 11.89 6.48 -2.72
C ALA A 202 11.93 5.19 -1.89
N LEU A 203 10.85 4.41 -1.84
CA LEU A 203 10.78 3.13 -1.15
C LEU A 203 11.69 2.08 -1.83
N VAL A 204 11.67 2.00 -3.17
CA VAL A 204 12.57 1.13 -3.94
C VAL A 204 14.02 1.47 -3.65
N THR A 205 14.36 2.76 -3.69
CA THR A 205 15.73 3.20 -3.42
C THR A 205 16.16 2.84 -2.00
N ALA A 206 15.26 2.96 -1.01
CA ALA A 206 15.54 2.56 0.37
C ALA A 206 15.89 1.07 0.48
N VAL A 207 15.11 0.18 -0.17
CA VAL A 207 15.29 -1.27 -0.10
C VAL A 207 16.45 -1.76 -0.98
N SER A 208 16.81 -1.02 -2.03
CA SER A 208 17.92 -1.39 -2.92
C SER A 208 19.30 -1.07 -2.33
N TRP A 209 19.37 -0.20 -1.34
CA TRP A 209 20.65 0.27 -0.73
C TRP A 209 21.06 -0.55 0.51
N GLU A 210 20.27 -1.51 0.95
CA GLU A 210 20.59 -2.51 1.97
C GLU A 210 21.15 -3.79 1.33
#